data_03a6a6fde14bfeca448b9995389aabde
#
_entry.id   03a6a6fde14bfeca448b9995389aabde
#
_cell.length_a   1.000
_cell.length_b   1.000
_cell.length_c   1.000
_cell.angle_alpha   90.00
_cell.angle_beta   90.00
_cell.angle_gamma   90.00
#
_symmetry.space_group_name_H-M   'P 1'
#
loop_
_entity.id
_entity.type
_entity.pdbx_description
1 polymer ?
#
loop_
_entity_poly.entity_id
_entity_poly.type
_entity_poly.pdbx_seq_one_letter_code
_entity_poly.pdbx_strand_id
1 'polypeptide(L)'
;IIGIGLDQQYKETFRCVGNYFDATNKEDFTEVLDIVLEQAMHDTTVEVDLVNAEGEASVSDVVVSFIDRTSGAIAEQFVHTLNPLGNPDTLHIDPVPTYEVVVHTLPALRKDSVRLDARSHNKVVFSPVLQGWIEPGFVQPGRLPAPALPVTIYESGHCEPLHTLQW
;
A
#
# COMPACT_ATOMS: atom_id res chain seq x y z
N ILE A 1 15.80 19.50 2.97
CA ILE A 1 17.05 20.06 3.54
C ILE A 1 16.87 21.57 3.67
N ILE A 2 17.10 22.11 4.86
CA ILE A 2 17.11 23.55 5.10
C ILE A 2 18.58 23.99 5.20
N GLY A 3 19.01 24.89 4.30
CA GLY A 3 20.34 25.48 4.32
C GLY A 3 20.30 26.85 4.97
N ILE A 4 21.11 27.07 6.00
CA ILE A 4 21.18 28.35 6.71
C ILE A 4 22.51 29.02 6.38
N GLY A 5 22.45 30.16 5.69
CA GLY A 5 23.63 30.99 5.39
C GLY A 5 24.69 30.30 4.52
N LEU A 6 24.26 29.38 3.62
CA LEU A 6 25.18 28.68 2.73
C LEU A 6 25.57 29.52 1.51
N ASP A 7 26.86 29.45 1.15
CA ASP A 7 27.35 30.06 -0.09
C ASP A 7 26.72 29.42 -1.33
N GLN A 8 26.56 30.20 -2.39
CA GLN A 8 25.88 29.83 -3.64
C GLN A 8 26.41 28.51 -4.23
N GLN A 9 27.71 28.25 -4.12
CA GLN A 9 28.35 27.05 -4.66
C GLN A 9 27.89 25.75 -3.99
N TYR A 10 27.44 25.81 -2.72
CA TYR A 10 26.95 24.61 -2.00
C TYR A 10 25.47 24.36 -2.27
N LYS A 11 24.71 25.39 -2.63
CA LYS A 11 23.27 25.25 -2.93
C LYS A 11 22.99 24.29 -4.09
N GLU A 12 23.85 24.32 -5.11
CA GLU A 12 23.72 23.42 -6.27
C GLU A 12 23.99 21.95 -5.94
N THR A 13 24.90 21.71 -5.00
CA THR A 13 25.25 20.36 -4.56
C THR A 13 24.08 19.68 -3.82
N PHE A 14 23.26 20.45 -3.13
CA PHE A 14 22.12 19.90 -2.37
C PHE A 14 20.82 19.81 -3.18
N ARG A 15 20.76 20.39 -4.37
CA ARG A 15 19.57 20.32 -5.22
C ARG A 15 19.19 18.91 -5.67
N CYS A 16 20.17 18.01 -5.74
CA CYS A 16 19.94 16.63 -6.15
C CYS A 16 19.51 15.70 -5.02
N VAL A 17 19.45 16.19 -3.78
CA VAL A 17 19.15 15.37 -2.59
C VAL A 17 17.69 15.53 -2.11
N GLY A 18 16.86 16.25 -2.85
CA GLY A 18 15.46 16.51 -2.52
C GLY A 18 15.13 17.99 -2.39
N ASN A 19 14.02 18.33 -1.77
CA ASN A 19 13.60 19.73 -1.59
C ASN A 19 14.62 20.49 -0.74
N TYR A 20 15.21 21.51 -1.33
CA TYR A 20 16.16 22.40 -0.66
C TYR A 20 15.51 23.77 -0.44
N PHE A 21 15.54 24.22 0.81
CA PHE A 21 15.06 25.53 1.23
C PHE A 21 16.22 26.36 1.73
N ASP A 22 16.32 27.60 1.28
CA ASP A 22 17.36 28.56 1.67
C ASP A 22 16.79 29.52 2.72
N ALA A 23 17.44 29.59 3.87
CA ALA A 23 17.11 30.50 4.95
C ALA A 23 18.34 31.34 5.29
N THR A 24 18.39 32.54 4.77
CA THR A 24 19.55 33.43 4.96
C THR A 24 19.41 34.29 6.21
N ASN A 25 18.19 34.56 6.65
CA ASN A 25 17.89 35.36 7.84
C ASN A 25 16.80 34.69 8.69
N LYS A 26 16.42 35.33 9.81
CA LYS A 26 15.43 34.75 10.74
C LYS A 26 14.03 34.67 10.14
N GLU A 27 13.67 35.65 9.32
CA GLU A 27 12.38 35.73 8.67
C GLU A 27 12.25 34.60 7.65
N ASP A 28 13.23 34.40 6.77
CA ASP A 28 13.30 33.32 5.79
C ASP A 28 13.25 31.95 6.48
N PHE A 29 13.97 31.81 7.62
CA PHE A 29 13.95 30.56 8.38
C PHE A 29 12.56 30.25 8.93
N THR A 30 11.86 31.26 9.44
CA THR A 30 10.50 31.06 9.96
C THR A 30 9.54 30.67 8.84
N GLU A 31 9.61 31.34 7.70
CA GLU A 31 8.77 31.02 6.53
C GLU A 31 9.03 29.59 6.02
N VAL A 32 10.31 29.20 5.89
CA VAL A 32 10.70 27.84 5.48
C VAL A 32 10.25 26.82 6.50
N LEU A 33 10.38 27.12 7.80
CA LEU A 33 9.94 26.23 8.85
C LEU A 33 8.42 26.03 8.83
N ASP A 34 7.66 27.10 8.61
CA ASP A 34 6.20 27.04 8.49
C ASP A 34 5.80 26.18 7.28
N ILE A 35 6.45 26.35 6.12
CA ILE A 35 6.22 25.53 4.93
C ILE A 35 6.51 24.05 5.21
N VAL A 36 7.65 23.75 5.84
CA VAL A 36 8.04 22.36 6.16
C VAL A 36 7.10 21.75 7.19
N LEU A 37 6.71 22.50 8.22
CA LEU A 37 5.74 22.06 9.22
C LEU A 37 4.36 21.86 8.58
N GLU A 38 3.94 22.77 7.71
CA GLU A 38 2.68 22.64 6.98
C GLU A 38 2.68 21.41 6.08
N GLN A 39 3.77 21.14 5.38
CA GLN A 39 3.93 19.91 4.59
C GLN A 39 3.91 18.66 5.47
N ALA A 40 4.66 18.66 6.56
CA ALA A 40 4.75 17.52 7.48
C ALA A 40 3.42 17.25 8.23
N MET A 41 2.66 18.30 8.56
CA MET A 41 1.40 18.18 9.28
C MET A 41 0.18 17.96 8.37
N HIS A 42 0.30 18.25 7.06
CA HIS A 42 -0.82 18.19 6.10
C HIS A 42 -0.60 17.17 4.99
N ASP A 43 0.40 16.29 5.13
CA ASP A 43 0.60 15.21 4.18
C ASP A 43 -0.61 14.29 4.16
N THR A 44 -1.07 13.99 2.97
CA THR A 44 -2.16 13.05 2.78
C THR A 44 -1.66 11.65 3.04
N THR A 45 -2.30 10.98 3.97
CA THR A 45 -1.98 9.60 4.31
C THR A 45 -3.18 8.69 4.09
N VAL A 46 -2.90 7.40 3.91
CA VAL A 46 -3.91 6.37 3.76
C VAL A 46 -3.51 5.12 4.53
N GLU A 47 -4.49 4.47 5.12
CA GLU A 47 -4.41 3.10 5.62
C GLU A 47 -5.45 2.23 4.92
N VAL A 48 -5.17 0.94 4.82
CA VAL A 48 -6.09 -0.04 4.24
C VAL A 48 -6.51 -1.01 5.32
N ASP A 49 -7.78 -1.01 5.67
CA ASP A 49 -8.37 -1.92 6.65
C ASP A 49 -8.93 -3.17 5.95
N LEU A 50 -8.42 -4.33 6.32
CA LEU A 50 -8.90 -5.62 5.85
C LEU A 50 -9.60 -6.32 7.02
N VAL A 51 -10.92 -6.20 7.07
CA VAL A 51 -11.69 -6.64 8.25
C VAL A 51 -12.69 -7.76 7.91
N ASN A 52 -12.96 -8.62 8.90
CA ASN A 52 -13.99 -9.66 8.81
C ASN A 52 -15.42 -9.07 8.95
N ALA A 53 -16.43 -9.93 9.02
CA ALA A 53 -17.81 -9.48 9.17
C ALA A 53 -18.09 -8.80 10.53
N GLU A 54 -17.29 -9.09 11.51
CA GLU A 54 -17.34 -8.52 12.87
C GLU A 54 -16.60 -7.18 12.97
N GLY A 55 -15.88 -6.78 11.92
CA GLY A 55 -15.10 -5.54 11.89
C GLY A 55 -13.69 -5.67 12.51
N GLU A 56 -13.24 -6.90 12.75
CA GLU A 56 -11.91 -7.17 13.28
C GLU A 56 -10.90 -7.33 12.15
N ALA A 57 -9.65 -6.91 12.35
CA ALA A 57 -8.57 -7.14 11.40
C ALA A 57 -8.41 -8.64 11.11
N SER A 58 -8.54 -9.03 9.84
CA SER A 58 -8.64 -10.44 9.46
C SER A 58 -7.49 -10.93 8.57
N VAL A 59 -6.81 -10.01 7.91
CA VAL A 59 -5.79 -10.34 6.89
C VAL A 59 -4.56 -9.48 7.10
N SER A 60 -3.40 -10.10 7.03
CA SER A 60 -2.09 -9.41 6.91
C SER A 60 -1.23 -10.14 5.88
N ASP A 61 -0.05 -9.62 5.62
CA ASP A 61 0.96 -10.20 4.72
C ASP A 61 0.47 -10.39 3.27
N VAL A 62 -0.42 -9.52 2.82
CA VAL A 62 -0.92 -9.49 1.44
C VAL A 62 -0.46 -8.24 0.73
N VAL A 63 -0.21 -8.35 -0.58
CA VAL A 63 0.15 -7.20 -1.40
C VAL A 63 -1.08 -6.35 -1.67
N VAL A 64 -0.94 -5.04 -1.54
CA VAL A 64 -1.95 -4.04 -1.89
C VAL A 64 -1.36 -3.09 -2.93
N SER A 65 -2.14 -2.77 -3.95
CA SER A 65 -1.76 -1.83 -5.01
C SER A 65 -2.78 -0.71 -5.13
N PHE A 66 -2.29 0.52 -5.22
CA PHE A 66 -3.06 1.69 -5.64
C PHE A 66 -2.73 1.97 -7.10
N ILE A 67 -3.71 1.87 -7.97
CA ILE A 67 -3.57 2.04 -9.41
C ILE A 67 -4.27 3.34 -9.79
N ASP A 68 -3.54 4.26 -10.40
CA ASP A 68 -4.13 5.48 -10.94
C ASP A 68 -5.06 5.14 -12.11
N ARG A 69 -6.32 5.48 -11.98
CA ARG A 69 -7.36 5.22 -12.98
C ARG A 69 -7.16 5.93 -14.31
N THR A 70 -6.45 7.03 -14.31
CA THR A 70 -6.23 7.84 -15.53
C THR A 70 -5.10 7.27 -16.36
N SER A 71 -3.99 6.91 -15.73
CA SER A 71 -2.80 6.40 -16.42
C SER A 71 -2.76 4.87 -16.48
N GLY A 72 -3.47 4.16 -15.59
CA GLY A 72 -3.36 2.73 -15.39
C GLY A 72 -2.06 2.30 -14.71
N ALA A 73 -1.24 3.25 -14.28
CA ALA A 73 0.01 2.96 -13.61
C ALA A 73 -0.20 2.62 -12.12
N ILE A 74 0.65 1.76 -11.58
CA ILE A 74 0.72 1.52 -10.15
C ILE A 74 1.40 2.75 -9.53
N ALA A 75 0.64 3.50 -8.72
CA ALA A 75 1.15 4.64 -7.98
C ALA A 75 1.89 4.18 -6.72
N GLU A 76 1.28 3.25 -5.98
CA GLU A 76 1.86 2.67 -4.77
C GLU A 76 1.58 1.17 -4.72
N GLN A 77 2.57 0.40 -4.23
CA GLN A 77 2.42 -1.02 -3.95
C GLN A 77 3.22 -1.39 -2.70
N PHE A 78 2.56 -2.07 -1.78
CA PHE A 78 3.18 -2.47 -0.51
C PHE A 78 2.62 -3.80 -0.01
N VAL A 79 3.29 -4.38 0.96
CA VAL A 79 2.76 -5.53 1.72
C VAL A 79 2.00 -4.99 2.92
N HIS A 80 0.71 -5.27 2.97
CA HIS A 80 -0.13 -4.91 4.11
C HIS A 80 0.33 -5.67 5.35
N THR A 81 0.67 -4.95 6.41
CA THR A 81 1.06 -5.51 7.70
C THR A 81 0.26 -4.86 8.83
N LEU A 82 0.21 -5.56 9.96
CA LEU A 82 -0.45 -5.07 11.17
C LEU A 82 0.60 -4.89 12.26
N ASN A 83 0.55 -3.76 12.96
CA ASN A 83 1.38 -3.56 14.14
C ASN A 83 0.90 -4.43 15.32
N PRO A 84 1.65 -4.54 16.43
CA PRO A 84 1.26 -5.36 17.59
C PRO A 84 -0.09 -4.99 18.22
N LEU A 85 -0.64 -3.83 17.90
CA LEU A 85 -1.98 -3.39 18.34
C LEU A 85 -3.09 -3.74 17.35
N GLY A 86 -2.73 -4.38 16.23
CA GLY A 86 -3.68 -4.77 15.19
C GLY A 86 -4.05 -3.65 14.21
N ASN A 87 -3.32 -2.53 14.22
CA ASN A 87 -3.56 -1.44 13.28
C ASN A 87 -2.70 -1.61 12.02
N PRO A 88 -3.23 -1.31 10.83
CA PRO A 88 -2.47 -1.34 9.59
C PRO A 88 -1.44 -0.21 9.51
N ASP A 89 -0.46 -0.39 8.63
CA ASP A 89 0.52 0.65 8.34
C ASP A 89 -0.10 1.82 7.59
N THR A 90 0.40 3.00 7.88
CA THR A 90 0.00 4.26 7.24
C THR A 90 1.01 4.63 6.15
N LEU A 91 0.52 5.01 4.98
CA LEU A 91 1.32 5.40 3.82
C LEU A 91 1.05 6.85 3.45
N HIS A 92 2.08 7.53 2.93
CA HIS A 92 1.93 8.80 2.24
C HIS A 92 1.56 8.55 0.77
N ILE A 93 0.56 9.27 0.26
CA ILE A 93 0.06 9.07 -1.10
C ILE A 93 -0.44 10.40 -1.68
N ASP A 94 -0.30 10.56 -3.01
CA ASP A 94 -0.85 11.72 -3.71
C ASP A 94 -2.39 11.66 -3.71
N PRO A 95 -3.10 12.68 -3.21
CA PRO A 95 -4.57 12.71 -3.20
C PRO A 95 -5.20 13.07 -4.55
N VAL A 96 -4.43 13.55 -5.53
CA VAL A 96 -4.96 14.08 -6.80
C VAL A 96 -5.57 13.00 -7.69
N PRO A 97 -4.94 11.81 -7.88
CA PRO A 97 -5.53 10.76 -8.69
C PRO A 97 -6.77 10.13 -8.05
N THR A 98 -7.62 9.56 -8.89
CA THR A 98 -8.64 8.60 -8.46
C THR A 98 -8.05 7.21 -8.61
N TYR A 99 -8.12 6.41 -7.57
CA TYR A 99 -7.47 5.11 -7.52
C TYR A 99 -8.44 3.94 -7.70
N GLU A 100 -7.94 2.87 -8.32
CA GLU A 100 -8.40 1.52 -8.08
C GLU A 100 -7.49 0.90 -7.03
N VAL A 101 -8.05 0.42 -5.92
CA VAL A 101 -7.29 -0.27 -4.87
C VAL A 101 -7.51 -1.76 -5.01
N VAL A 102 -6.42 -2.51 -5.17
CA VAL A 102 -6.43 -3.95 -5.35
C VAL A 102 -5.69 -4.62 -4.22
N VAL A 103 -6.38 -5.51 -3.49
CA VAL A 103 -5.78 -6.42 -2.52
C VAL A 103 -5.59 -7.76 -3.21
N HIS A 104 -4.34 -8.21 -3.30
CA HIS A 104 -3.96 -9.41 -4.06
C HIS A 104 -4.21 -10.70 -3.26
N THR A 105 -5.46 -10.88 -2.82
CA THR A 105 -5.98 -12.13 -2.27
C THR A 105 -6.42 -13.08 -3.39
N LEU A 106 -6.87 -14.27 -3.05
CA LEU A 106 -7.45 -15.23 -3.99
C LEU A 106 -8.91 -15.54 -3.63
N PRO A 107 -9.90 -15.02 -4.37
CA PRO A 107 -9.80 -14.07 -5.48
C PRO A 107 -9.34 -12.67 -5.01
N ALA A 108 -8.82 -11.85 -5.94
CA ALA A 108 -8.40 -10.50 -5.62
C ALA A 108 -9.60 -9.61 -5.27
N LEU A 109 -9.45 -8.82 -4.19
CA LEU A 109 -10.45 -7.82 -3.81
C LEU A 109 -10.12 -6.50 -4.49
N ARG A 110 -11.15 -5.81 -4.99
CA ARG A 110 -11.00 -4.56 -5.71
C ARG A 110 -11.98 -3.52 -5.19
N LYS A 111 -11.49 -2.29 -5.06
CA LYS A 111 -12.32 -1.13 -4.78
C LYS A 111 -12.01 -0.06 -5.79
N ASP A 112 -12.99 0.23 -6.60
CA ASP A 112 -12.87 1.16 -7.71
C ASP A 112 -13.20 2.58 -7.29
N SER A 113 -12.65 3.56 -8.04
CA SER A 113 -12.99 4.97 -7.91
C SER A 113 -12.77 5.55 -6.50
N VAL A 114 -11.72 5.08 -5.82
CA VAL A 114 -11.33 5.61 -4.50
C VAL A 114 -10.73 7.00 -4.68
N ARG A 115 -11.32 7.97 -4.01
CA ARG A 115 -10.81 9.35 -3.90
C ARG A 115 -10.34 9.60 -2.49
N LEU A 116 -9.22 10.28 -2.38
CA LEU A 116 -8.61 10.62 -1.11
C LEU A 116 -8.83 12.10 -0.82
N ASP A 117 -9.15 12.39 0.43
CA ASP A 117 -9.22 13.76 0.92
C ASP A 117 -7.79 14.26 1.15
N ALA A 118 -7.45 15.37 0.47
CA ALA A 118 -6.14 15.98 0.61
C ALA A 118 -5.90 16.50 2.03
N ARG A 119 -4.66 16.41 2.49
CA ARG A 119 -4.23 16.89 3.82
C ARG A 119 -5.00 16.23 4.98
N SER A 120 -5.31 14.96 4.84
CA SER A 120 -6.00 14.19 5.86
C SER A 120 -5.55 12.74 5.86
N HIS A 121 -5.83 12.08 6.97
CA HIS A 121 -5.68 10.64 7.07
C HIS A 121 -6.91 9.95 6.51
N ASN A 122 -6.71 9.14 5.48
CA ASN A 122 -7.77 8.42 4.77
C ASN A 122 -7.80 6.95 5.17
N LYS A 123 -9.01 6.35 5.14
CA LYS A 123 -9.20 4.92 5.36
C LYS A 123 -9.87 4.26 4.17
N VAL A 124 -9.26 3.20 3.67
CA VAL A 124 -9.85 2.33 2.65
C VAL A 124 -10.20 1.00 3.28
N VAL A 125 -11.48 0.77 3.52
CA VAL A 125 -11.96 -0.43 4.25
C VAL A 125 -12.48 -1.46 3.26
N PHE A 126 -11.97 -2.69 3.35
CA PHE A 126 -12.56 -3.87 2.72
C PHE A 126 -13.26 -4.71 3.78
N SER A 127 -14.58 -4.92 3.62
CA SER A 127 -15.40 -5.68 4.56
C SER A 127 -16.62 -6.31 3.85
N PRO A 128 -16.94 -7.56 4.11
CA PRO A 128 -16.13 -8.53 4.83
C PRO A 128 -15.03 -9.11 3.94
N VAL A 129 -13.83 -9.27 4.49
CA VAL A 129 -12.79 -10.06 3.87
C VAL A 129 -12.95 -11.49 4.38
N LEU A 130 -13.43 -12.35 3.51
CA LEU A 130 -13.56 -13.78 3.83
C LEU A 130 -12.24 -14.47 3.53
N GLN A 131 -11.55 -14.93 4.54
CA GLN A 131 -10.38 -15.80 4.40
C GLN A 131 -10.78 -17.25 4.47
N GLY A 132 -10.23 -18.02 3.53
CA GLY A 132 -10.21 -19.47 3.56
C GLY A 132 -8.78 -19.95 3.33
N TRP A 133 -8.47 -21.13 3.78
CA TRP A 133 -7.23 -21.81 3.45
C TRP A 133 -7.56 -23.12 2.75
N ILE A 134 -6.72 -23.51 1.81
CA ILE A 134 -6.88 -24.74 1.06
C ILE A 134 -5.69 -25.62 1.40
N GLU A 135 -5.95 -26.78 2.00
CA GLU A 135 -4.96 -27.81 2.24
C GLU A 135 -5.18 -28.94 1.24
N PRO A 136 -4.36 -29.05 0.18
CA PRO A 136 -4.48 -30.16 -0.75
C PRO A 136 -3.95 -31.43 -0.09
N GLY A 137 -4.83 -32.43 0.10
CA GLY A 137 -4.48 -33.74 0.62
C GLY A 137 -4.52 -34.79 -0.47
N PHE A 138 -3.45 -35.57 -0.64
CA PHE A 138 -3.42 -36.73 -1.50
C PHE A 138 -3.55 -37.99 -0.66
N VAL A 139 -4.69 -38.65 -0.76
CA VAL A 139 -4.90 -39.96 -0.12
C VAL A 139 -4.52 -41.06 -1.12
N GLN A 140 -3.28 -41.55 -1.05
CA GLN A 140 -2.92 -42.82 -1.69
C GLN A 140 -2.83 -43.93 -0.64
N PRO A 141 -3.60 -45.01 -0.78
CA PRO A 141 -3.43 -46.16 0.08
C PRO A 141 -2.07 -46.83 -0.22
N GLY A 142 -1.10 -46.65 0.65
CA GLY A 142 0.06 -47.52 0.74
C GLY A 142 1.31 -47.15 -0.04
N ARG A 143 1.59 -45.88 -0.40
CA ARG A 143 2.88 -45.52 -1.02
C ARG A 143 3.37 -44.10 -0.67
N LEU A 144 4.70 -43.99 -0.73
CA LEU A 144 5.54 -42.79 -0.56
C LEU A 144 5.02 -41.52 -1.29
N PRO A 145 5.42 -40.33 -0.85
CA PRO A 145 4.91 -39.07 -1.41
C PRO A 145 5.06 -39.04 -2.93
N ALA A 146 3.96 -38.71 -3.57
CA ALA A 146 3.94 -38.54 -5.03
C ALA A 146 4.93 -37.44 -5.46
N PRO A 147 5.58 -37.58 -6.62
CA PRO A 147 6.37 -36.50 -7.17
C PRO A 147 5.50 -35.25 -7.31
N ALA A 148 6.15 -34.08 -7.16
CA ALA A 148 5.52 -32.76 -7.24
C ALA A 148 4.42 -32.67 -8.33
N LEU A 149 3.17 -32.60 -7.89
CA LEU A 149 2.04 -32.47 -8.80
C LEU A 149 1.56 -31.02 -8.77
N PRO A 150 1.40 -30.37 -9.93
CA PRO A 150 0.82 -29.04 -9.96
C PRO A 150 -0.66 -29.12 -9.53
N VAL A 151 -1.04 -28.26 -8.57
CA VAL A 151 -2.44 -28.09 -8.16
C VAL A 151 -2.93 -26.76 -8.69
N THR A 152 -3.93 -26.79 -9.56
CA THR A 152 -4.53 -25.59 -10.11
C THR A 152 -5.89 -25.34 -9.48
N ILE A 153 -6.09 -24.14 -8.98
CA ILE A 153 -7.29 -23.68 -8.30
C ILE A 153 -8.14 -22.89 -9.29
N TYR A 154 -9.41 -23.24 -9.40
CA TYR A 154 -10.39 -22.54 -10.21
C TYR A 154 -11.53 -22.01 -9.36
N GLU A 155 -12.09 -20.87 -9.73
CA GLU A 155 -13.38 -20.45 -9.20
C GLU A 155 -14.49 -21.30 -9.81
N SER A 156 -15.48 -21.71 -8.99
CA SER A 156 -16.58 -22.52 -9.46
C SER A 156 -17.35 -21.84 -10.60
N GLY A 157 -17.43 -22.51 -11.73
CA GLY A 157 -18.09 -21.98 -12.93
C GLY A 157 -17.18 -21.16 -13.87
N HIS A 158 -15.91 -20.99 -13.56
CA HIS A 158 -14.93 -20.31 -14.40
C HIS A 158 -13.88 -21.30 -14.92
N CYS A 159 -13.43 -21.08 -16.17
CA CYS A 159 -12.42 -21.94 -16.82
C CYS A 159 -11.00 -21.37 -16.70
N GLU A 160 -10.85 -20.15 -16.22
CA GLU A 160 -9.54 -19.53 -16.00
C GLU A 160 -9.00 -19.90 -14.62
N PRO A 161 -7.73 -20.32 -14.53
CA PRO A 161 -7.14 -20.67 -13.25
C PRO A 161 -6.90 -19.42 -12.40
N LEU A 162 -7.33 -19.45 -11.16
CA LEU A 162 -7.01 -18.43 -10.17
C LEU A 162 -5.55 -18.50 -9.74
N HIS A 163 -5.04 -19.72 -9.54
CA HIS A 163 -3.68 -19.94 -9.08
C HIS A 163 -3.21 -21.36 -9.37
N THR A 164 -1.90 -21.52 -9.57
CA THR A 164 -1.26 -22.85 -9.72
C THR A 164 -0.14 -22.97 -8.70
N LEU A 165 -0.27 -23.93 -7.80
CA LEU A 165 0.75 -24.30 -6.81
C LEU A 165 1.65 -25.38 -7.43
N GLN A 166 2.96 -25.17 -7.32
CA GLN A 166 3.97 -26.21 -7.59
C GLN A 166 4.54 -26.66 -6.24
N TRP A 167 4.49 -27.95 -5.99
CA TRP A 167 5.03 -28.58 -4.77
C TRP A 167 6.36 -29.24 -5.08
#